data_555535468c5566c2330571c4bc605b3d
#
_entry.id   555535468c5566c2330571c4bc605b3d
#
_cell.length_a   1.000
_cell.length_b   1.000
_cell.length_c   1.000
_cell.angle_alpha   90.00
_cell.angle_beta   90.00
_cell.angle_gamma   90.00
#
_symmetry.space_group_name_H-M   'P 1'
#
loop_
_entity.id
_entity.type
_entity.pdbx_description
1 polymer ?
#
loop_
_entity_poly.entity_id
_entity_poly.type
_entity_poly.pdbx_seq_one_letter_code
_entity_poly.pdbx_strand_id
1 'polypeptide(L)'
;VMDYIATRLHKDKISKSYASTIQKYMSSFFAWAYRKKHIEDDVSRDIDKIRQPQKRKERLSDEEIARASLSIGHDLRLNALFELMLSAGPRVGEIVNLNIDNLDFAHKEIHIWGEKTSQWRTCFMTERCKQALKQYIGDRTEGAVFIGLRGRGRMCNKSIEDMVKEIALFGGCKFNATVHSFRKTFASREYRRTKDVLFVSKRLGHSSTDVTIKYYICDDVELDRMQANLAA
;
A
#
# COMPACT_ATOMS: atom_id res chain seq x y z
N VAL A 1 -21.84 -11.14 -22.54
CA VAL A 1 -20.88 -10.54 -21.58
C VAL A 1 -20.17 -9.35 -22.22
N MET A 2 -19.56 -9.56 -23.39
CA MET A 2 -18.76 -8.49 -24.04
C MET A 2 -19.65 -7.31 -24.43
N ASP A 3 -20.86 -7.54 -24.96
CA ASP A 3 -21.84 -6.48 -25.30
C ASP A 3 -22.27 -5.68 -24.05
N TYR A 4 -22.47 -6.35 -22.93
CA TYR A 4 -22.76 -5.68 -21.66
C TYR A 4 -21.58 -4.77 -21.22
N ILE A 5 -20.37 -5.28 -21.29
CA ILE A 5 -19.16 -4.49 -20.93
C ILE A 5 -18.98 -3.32 -21.91
N ALA A 6 -19.16 -3.54 -23.21
CA ALA A 6 -19.09 -2.48 -24.21
C ALA A 6 -20.15 -1.39 -23.96
N THR A 7 -21.38 -1.79 -23.65
CA THR A 7 -22.46 -0.84 -23.30
C THR A 7 -22.09 -0.02 -22.06
N ARG A 8 -21.54 -0.66 -21.00
CA ARG A 8 -21.11 0.03 -19.78
C ARG A 8 -19.94 1.00 -20.04
N LEU A 9 -18.99 0.62 -20.90
CA LEU A 9 -17.88 1.50 -21.30
C LEU A 9 -18.36 2.74 -22.03
N HIS A 10 -19.33 2.60 -22.96
CA HIS A 10 -19.81 3.69 -23.80
C HIS A 10 -20.87 4.55 -23.11
N LYS A 11 -21.91 3.95 -22.52
CA LYS A 11 -23.03 4.69 -21.89
C LYS A 11 -22.66 5.22 -20.51
N ASP A 12 -22.08 4.39 -19.64
CA ASP A 12 -21.83 4.76 -18.25
C ASP A 12 -20.41 5.31 -18.05
N LYS A 13 -19.61 5.40 -19.10
CA LYS A 13 -18.21 5.92 -19.09
C LYS A 13 -17.36 5.30 -17.98
N ILE A 14 -17.56 4.02 -17.68
CA ILE A 14 -16.73 3.31 -16.72
C ILE A 14 -15.28 3.20 -17.21
N SER A 15 -14.32 3.19 -16.28
CA SER A 15 -12.91 3.04 -16.66
C SER A 15 -12.62 1.64 -17.23
N LYS A 16 -11.65 1.54 -18.15
CA LYS A 16 -11.15 0.25 -18.66
C LYS A 16 -10.69 -0.68 -17.52
N SER A 17 -10.18 -0.14 -16.42
CA SER A 17 -9.78 -0.91 -15.25
C SER A 17 -10.98 -1.56 -14.56
N TYR A 18 -12.06 -0.81 -14.38
CA TYR A 18 -13.29 -1.33 -13.80
C TYR A 18 -13.95 -2.35 -14.74
N ALA A 19 -13.99 -2.08 -16.05
CA ALA A 19 -14.49 -3.02 -17.06
C ALA A 19 -13.72 -4.36 -17.02
N SER A 20 -12.38 -4.34 -16.91
CA SER A 20 -11.59 -5.55 -16.75
C SER A 20 -11.85 -6.28 -15.43
N THR A 21 -12.20 -5.55 -14.38
CA THR A 21 -12.61 -6.17 -13.11
C THR A 21 -13.95 -6.89 -13.24
N ILE A 22 -14.95 -6.25 -13.87
CA ILE A 22 -16.24 -6.89 -14.20
C ILE A 22 -16.01 -8.15 -15.01
N GLN A 23 -15.20 -8.07 -16.07
CA GLN A 23 -14.86 -9.20 -16.92
C GLN A 23 -14.29 -10.39 -16.12
N LYS A 24 -13.34 -10.14 -15.23
CA LYS A 24 -12.75 -11.20 -14.37
C LYS A 24 -13.78 -11.88 -13.49
N TYR A 25 -14.67 -11.10 -12.87
CA TYR A 25 -15.73 -11.67 -12.03
C TYR A 25 -16.71 -12.50 -12.86
N MET A 26 -17.11 -12.02 -14.05
CA MET A 26 -18.00 -12.76 -14.93
C MET A 26 -17.34 -14.04 -15.44
N SER A 27 -16.08 -14.00 -15.89
CA SER A 27 -15.35 -15.22 -16.28
C SER A 27 -15.26 -16.22 -15.13
N SER A 28 -14.96 -15.76 -13.92
CA SER A 28 -14.88 -16.63 -12.73
C SER A 28 -16.24 -17.25 -12.39
N PHE A 29 -17.33 -16.48 -12.52
CA PHE A 29 -18.68 -16.93 -12.29
C PHE A 29 -19.09 -18.01 -13.30
N PHE A 30 -18.89 -17.78 -14.61
CA PHE A 30 -19.25 -18.74 -15.63
C PHE A 30 -18.41 -20.03 -15.54
N ALA A 31 -17.10 -19.91 -15.26
CA ALA A 31 -16.26 -21.09 -15.00
C ALA A 31 -16.72 -21.89 -13.78
N TRP A 32 -17.21 -21.22 -12.73
CA TRP A 32 -17.81 -21.89 -11.58
C TRP A 32 -19.15 -22.56 -11.95
N ALA A 33 -20.04 -21.85 -12.65
CA ALA A 33 -21.35 -22.37 -13.07
C ALA A 33 -21.21 -23.61 -13.94
N TYR A 34 -20.26 -23.62 -14.89
CA TYR A 34 -19.94 -24.79 -15.71
C TYR A 34 -19.42 -25.96 -14.86
N ARG A 35 -18.46 -25.73 -13.95
CA ARG A 35 -17.96 -26.79 -13.05
C ARG A 35 -19.05 -27.38 -12.16
N LYS A 36 -20.04 -26.57 -11.78
CA LYS A 36 -21.18 -26.99 -10.97
C LYS A 36 -22.35 -27.57 -11.80
N LYS A 37 -22.18 -27.66 -13.12
CA LYS A 37 -23.19 -28.19 -14.06
C LYS A 37 -24.50 -27.37 -14.07
N HIS A 38 -24.42 -26.06 -13.78
CA HIS A 38 -25.54 -25.13 -13.92
C HIS A 38 -25.71 -24.63 -15.36
N ILE A 39 -24.69 -24.74 -16.18
CA ILE A 39 -24.68 -24.48 -17.62
C ILE A 39 -23.96 -25.63 -18.33
N GLU A 40 -24.35 -25.88 -19.58
CA GLU A 40 -23.85 -27.00 -20.38
C GLU A 40 -22.47 -26.69 -20.99
N ASP A 41 -22.21 -25.42 -21.36
CA ASP A 41 -20.97 -24.98 -22.00
C ASP A 41 -20.14 -24.03 -21.13
N ASP A 42 -18.81 -24.13 -21.26
CA ASP A 42 -17.88 -23.23 -20.58
C ASP A 42 -17.68 -21.91 -21.35
N VAL A 43 -18.70 -21.05 -21.31
CA VAL A 43 -18.69 -19.72 -21.94
C VAL A 43 -17.62 -18.76 -21.35
N SER A 44 -16.93 -19.15 -20.28
CA SER A 44 -15.86 -18.32 -19.70
C SER A 44 -14.63 -18.23 -20.59
N ARG A 45 -14.44 -19.20 -21.49
CA ARG A 45 -13.33 -19.27 -22.45
C ARG A 45 -13.47 -18.26 -23.59
N ASP A 46 -14.72 -17.92 -23.93
CA ASP A 46 -15.04 -17.01 -25.02
C ASP A 46 -15.02 -15.52 -24.60
N ILE A 47 -14.66 -15.26 -23.35
CA ILE A 47 -14.57 -13.89 -22.83
C ILE A 47 -13.18 -13.33 -23.08
N ASP A 48 -13.05 -12.47 -24.08
CA ASP A 48 -11.79 -11.79 -24.41
C ASP A 48 -11.26 -10.94 -23.27
N LYS A 49 -9.95 -11.02 -23.04
CA LYS A 49 -9.30 -10.23 -21.99
C LYS A 49 -9.13 -8.77 -22.40
N ILE A 50 -9.72 -7.86 -21.62
CA ILE A 50 -9.51 -6.42 -21.79
C ILE A 50 -8.07 -6.09 -21.40
N ARG A 51 -7.25 -5.77 -22.40
CA ARG A 51 -5.87 -5.30 -22.16
C ARG A 51 -5.92 -3.92 -21.50
N GLN A 52 -5.23 -3.78 -20.39
CA GLN A 52 -5.03 -2.51 -19.73
C GLN A 52 -3.61 -2.02 -19.96
N PRO A 53 -3.42 -0.72 -20.25
CA PRO A 53 -2.08 -0.15 -20.18
C PRO A 53 -1.60 -0.27 -18.73
N GLN A 54 -0.37 -0.73 -18.57
CA GLN A 54 0.25 -0.81 -17.26
C GLN A 54 0.48 0.63 -16.77
N LYS A 55 -0.32 1.11 -15.82
CA LYS A 55 -0.10 2.42 -15.21
C LYS A 55 1.11 2.34 -14.31
N ARG A 56 2.09 3.21 -14.56
CA ARG A 56 3.23 3.39 -13.67
C ARG A 56 2.69 3.75 -12.27
N LYS A 57 3.04 2.95 -11.28
CA LYS A 57 2.65 3.23 -9.91
C LYS A 57 3.61 4.26 -9.34
N GLU A 58 3.08 5.40 -8.97
CA GLU A 58 3.85 6.51 -8.43
C GLU A 58 4.32 6.22 -7.00
N ARG A 59 5.49 6.72 -6.67
CA ARG A 59 6.12 6.68 -5.36
C ARG A 59 6.67 8.07 -5.04
N LEU A 60 6.88 8.36 -3.77
CA LEU A 60 7.47 9.62 -3.35
C LEU A 60 8.97 9.60 -3.65
N SER A 61 9.49 10.72 -4.15
CA SER A 61 10.93 10.96 -4.25
C SER A 61 11.54 11.28 -2.89
N ASP A 62 12.86 11.22 -2.79
CA ASP A 62 13.55 11.58 -1.55
C ASP A 62 13.41 13.06 -1.23
N GLU A 63 13.31 13.94 -2.25
CA GLU A 63 13.03 15.38 -2.09
C GLU A 63 11.60 15.65 -1.59
N GLU A 64 10.61 14.90 -2.09
CA GLU A 64 9.21 14.98 -1.61
C GLU A 64 9.11 14.53 -0.15
N ILE A 65 9.81 13.46 0.21
CA ILE A 65 9.91 12.97 1.60
C ILE A 65 10.56 14.02 2.50
N ALA A 66 11.66 14.64 2.06
CA ALA A 66 12.36 15.65 2.85
C ALA A 66 11.48 16.89 3.05
N ARG A 67 10.80 17.37 2.01
CA ARG A 67 9.85 18.49 2.13
C ARG A 67 8.69 18.17 3.06
N ALA A 68 8.08 17.00 2.93
CA ALA A 68 7.00 16.56 3.82
C ALA A 68 7.46 16.52 5.28
N SER A 69 8.63 15.95 5.55
CA SER A 69 9.21 15.88 6.89
C SER A 69 9.39 17.25 7.54
N LEU A 70 9.86 18.24 6.76
CA LEU A 70 10.03 19.62 7.24
C LEU A 70 8.69 20.33 7.45
N SER A 71 7.72 20.13 6.55
CA SER A 71 6.45 20.85 6.54
C SER A 71 5.42 20.29 7.54
N ILE A 72 5.51 19.02 7.93
CA ILE A 72 4.67 18.42 8.99
C ILE A 72 4.86 19.16 10.32
N GLY A 73 6.07 19.67 10.57
CA GLY A 73 6.36 20.49 11.75
C GLY A 73 6.06 19.77 13.06
N HIS A 74 5.18 20.37 13.88
CA HIS A 74 4.86 19.88 15.23
C HIS A 74 3.58 19.02 15.30
N ASP A 75 2.95 18.68 14.18
CA ASP A 75 1.81 17.75 14.22
C ASP A 75 2.30 16.33 14.52
N LEU A 76 2.22 15.97 15.80
CA LEU A 76 2.67 14.67 16.30
C LEU A 76 1.97 13.50 15.62
N ARG A 77 0.68 13.65 15.27
CA ARG A 77 -0.11 12.59 14.64
C ARG A 77 0.29 12.37 13.19
N LEU A 78 0.43 13.45 12.42
CA LEU A 78 0.91 13.38 11.04
C LEU A 78 2.33 12.83 11.00
N ASN A 79 3.20 13.28 11.91
CA ASN A 79 4.57 12.82 11.99
C ASN A 79 4.66 11.33 12.35
N ALA A 80 3.88 10.86 13.31
CA ALA A 80 3.83 9.44 13.67
C ALA A 80 3.35 8.56 12.50
N LEU A 81 2.31 9.00 11.77
CA LEU A 81 1.82 8.28 10.60
C LEU A 81 2.86 8.26 9.46
N PHE A 82 3.47 9.41 9.18
CA PHE A 82 4.49 9.56 8.16
C PHE A 82 5.69 8.63 8.39
N GLU A 83 6.27 8.69 9.60
CA GLU A 83 7.42 7.88 9.96
C GLU A 83 7.08 6.37 10.02
N LEU A 84 5.89 6.00 10.48
CA LEU A 84 5.42 4.62 10.45
C LEU A 84 5.34 4.07 9.00
N MET A 85 4.77 4.86 8.08
CA MET A 85 4.65 4.44 6.68
C MET A 85 6.02 4.27 6.01
N LEU A 86 6.98 5.15 6.31
CA LEU A 86 8.34 5.08 5.76
C LEU A 86 9.18 3.98 6.40
N SER A 87 8.88 3.58 7.64
CA SER A 87 9.65 2.59 8.40
C SER A 87 9.18 1.15 8.17
N ALA A 88 7.87 0.92 8.02
CA ALA A 88 7.27 -0.42 7.99
C ALA A 88 6.43 -0.69 6.74
N GLY A 89 6.03 0.33 6.00
CA GLY A 89 5.22 0.21 4.79
C GLY A 89 3.88 -0.53 5.00
N PRO A 90 3.10 -0.26 6.05
CA PRO A 90 1.86 -0.98 6.34
C PRO A 90 0.77 -0.70 5.30
N ARG A 91 -0.26 -1.56 5.24
CA ARG A 91 -1.52 -1.28 4.52
C ARG A 91 -2.44 -0.40 5.37
N VAL A 92 -3.40 0.28 4.74
CA VAL A 92 -4.31 1.17 5.48
C VAL A 92 -5.07 0.46 6.59
N GLY A 93 -5.61 -0.74 6.36
CA GLY A 93 -6.28 -1.53 7.39
C GLY A 93 -5.33 -1.95 8.52
N GLU A 94 -4.06 -2.24 8.20
CA GLU A 94 -3.03 -2.57 9.19
C GLU A 94 -2.70 -1.37 10.10
N ILE A 95 -2.66 -0.14 9.53
CA ILE A 95 -2.49 1.09 10.32
C ILE A 95 -3.67 1.30 11.26
N VAL A 96 -4.88 1.16 10.73
CA VAL A 96 -6.12 1.33 11.50
C VAL A 96 -6.19 0.33 12.65
N ASN A 97 -5.83 -0.93 12.41
CA ASN A 97 -5.92 -2.00 13.40
C ASN A 97 -4.71 -2.10 14.35
N LEU A 98 -3.69 -1.27 14.16
CA LEU A 98 -2.50 -1.27 15.00
C LEU A 98 -2.84 -0.77 16.42
N ASN A 99 -2.49 -1.58 17.42
CA ASN A 99 -2.60 -1.26 18.84
C ASN A 99 -1.24 -0.92 19.44
N ILE A 100 -1.27 -0.25 20.59
CA ILE A 100 -0.04 0.09 21.32
C ILE A 100 0.69 -1.18 21.76
N ASP A 101 -0.04 -2.24 22.16
CA ASP A 101 0.52 -3.54 22.54
C ASP A 101 1.26 -4.26 21.39
N ASN A 102 1.06 -3.81 20.15
CA ASN A 102 1.79 -4.34 19.01
C ASN A 102 3.15 -3.65 18.78
N LEU A 103 3.52 -2.70 19.63
CA LEU A 103 4.75 -1.92 19.52
C LEU A 103 5.74 -2.32 20.63
N ASP A 104 6.84 -2.92 20.24
CA ASP A 104 7.99 -3.14 21.13
C ASP A 104 9.03 -2.03 20.90
N PHE A 105 9.00 -1.04 21.78
CA PHE A 105 9.95 0.07 21.70
C PHE A 105 11.37 -0.30 22.16
N ALA A 106 11.53 -1.36 22.96
CA ALA A 106 12.86 -1.81 23.39
C ALA A 106 13.62 -2.41 22.20
N HIS A 107 12.98 -3.33 21.48
CA HIS A 107 13.57 -4.00 20.33
C HIS A 107 13.29 -3.27 19.00
N LYS A 108 12.55 -2.16 19.00
CA LYS A 108 12.12 -1.40 17.81
C LYS A 108 11.29 -2.25 16.85
N GLU A 109 10.41 -3.09 17.37
CA GLU A 109 9.57 -3.98 16.58
C GLU A 109 8.12 -3.52 16.53
N ILE A 110 7.47 -3.82 15.41
CA ILE A 110 6.03 -3.62 15.18
C ILE A 110 5.45 -4.94 14.72
N HIS A 111 4.54 -5.50 15.49
CA HIS A 111 3.85 -6.74 15.15
C HIS A 111 2.55 -6.41 14.41
N ILE A 112 2.52 -6.69 13.11
CA ILE A 112 1.41 -6.35 12.22
C ILE A 112 0.63 -7.60 11.85
N TRP A 113 -0.68 -7.60 12.12
CA TRP A 113 -1.59 -8.62 11.62
C TRP A 113 -1.99 -8.32 10.18
N GLY A 114 -1.71 -9.25 9.28
CA GLY A 114 -2.10 -9.16 7.88
C GLY A 114 -3.48 -9.79 7.65
N GLU A 115 -4.54 -9.00 7.62
CA GLU A 115 -5.91 -9.51 7.39
C GLU A 115 -6.03 -10.38 6.15
N LYS A 116 -5.37 -9.99 5.05
CA LYS A 116 -5.42 -10.71 3.77
C LYS A 116 -4.67 -12.05 3.80
N THR A 117 -3.66 -12.18 4.64
CA THR A 117 -2.81 -13.38 4.74
C THR A 117 -3.10 -14.21 5.98
N SER A 118 -3.89 -13.66 6.91
CA SER A 118 -4.18 -14.25 8.24
C SER A 118 -2.91 -14.67 8.98
N GLN A 119 -1.88 -13.82 8.91
CA GLN A 119 -0.57 -14.08 9.52
C GLN A 119 -0.01 -12.83 10.17
N TRP A 120 0.69 -13.02 11.27
CA TRP A 120 1.53 -12.00 11.90
C TRP A 120 2.83 -11.84 11.13
N ARG A 121 3.31 -10.60 11.05
CA ARG A 121 4.67 -10.29 10.63
C ARG A 121 5.29 -9.24 11.54
N THR A 122 6.59 -9.33 11.74
CA THR A 122 7.37 -8.32 12.43
C THR A 122 7.99 -7.36 11.43
N CYS A 123 7.73 -6.08 11.64
CA CYS A 123 8.41 -4.96 10.99
C CYS A 123 9.29 -4.26 12.01
N PHE A 124 10.21 -3.40 11.55
CA PHE A 124 11.13 -2.71 12.44
C PHE A 124 10.96 -1.20 12.34
N MET A 125 11.07 -0.52 13.48
CA MET A 125 11.05 0.94 13.55
C MET A 125 12.44 1.51 13.27
N THR A 126 12.50 2.59 12.49
CA THR A 126 13.65 3.50 12.56
C THR A 126 13.63 4.25 13.88
N GLU A 127 14.75 4.88 14.25
CA GLU A 127 14.78 5.70 15.47
C GLU A 127 13.79 6.86 15.40
N ARG A 128 13.66 7.48 14.22
CA ARG A 128 12.65 8.53 13.97
C ARG A 128 11.23 8.03 14.19
N CYS A 129 10.89 6.86 13.64
CA CYS A 129 9.58 6.25 13.81
C CYS A 129 9.28 5.96 15.29
N LYS A 130 10.26 5.40 16.03
CA LYS A 130 10.15 5.13 17.46
C LYS A 130 9.85 6.42 18.25
N GLN A 131 10.61 7.48 18.00
CA GLN A 131 10.43 8.77 18.66
C GLN A 131 9.08 9.40 18.31
N ALA A 132 8.71 9.44 17.03
CA ALA A 132 7.45 10.00 16.59
C ALA A 132 6.23 9.26 17.18
N LEU A 133 6.26 7.92 17.22
CA LEU A 133 5.21 7.12 17.82
C LEU A 133 5.11 7.37 19.33
N LYS A 134 6.24 7.39 20.06
CA LYS A 134 6.25 7.69 21.49
C LYS A 134 5.68 9.07 21.82
N GLN A 135 6.09 10.09 21.06
CA GLN A 135 5.57 11.45 21.26
C GLN A 135 4.08 11.55 20.98
N TYR A 136 3.59 10.88 19.94
CA TYR A 136 2.15 10.89 19.61
C TYR A 136 1.32 10.08 20.59
N ILE A 137 1.79 8.91 21.03
CA ILE A 137 1.10 8.05 21.98
C ILE A 137 1.03 8.73 23.36
N GLY A 138 2.10 9.42 23.76
CA GLY A 138 2.21 10.05 25.08
C GLY A 138 2.08 9.01 26.21
N ASP A 139 1.23 9.29 27.18
CA ASP A 139 1.03 8.44 28.38
C ASP A 139 0.06 7.28 28.16
N ARG A 140 -0.47 7.09 26.94
CA ARG A 140 -1.36 5.97 26.64
C ARG A 140 -0.59 4.65 26.67
N THR A 141 -1.11 3.66 27.38
CA THR A 141 -0.49 2.34 27.53
C THR A 141 -1.18 1.25 26.73
N GLU A 142 -2.42 1.47 26.26
CA GLU A 142 -3.24 0.48 25.57
C GLU A 142 -4.13 1.10 24.50
N GLY A 143 -4.76 0.24 23.71
CA GLY A 143 -5.73 0.64 22.69
C GLY A 143 -5.11 0.95 21.35
N ALA A 144 -5.89 1.61 20.46
CA ALA A 144 -5.45 1.94 19.11
C ALA A 144 -4.28 2.93 19.11
N VAL A 145 -3.27 2.71 18.28
CA VAL A 145 -2.19 3.69 18.06
C VAL A 145 -2.80 4.98 17.52
N PHE A 146 -3.54 4.92 16.41
CA PHE A 146 -4.15 6.09 15.79
C PHE A 146 -5.60 6.25 16.23
N ILE A 147 -5.89 7.36 16.92
CA ILE A 147 -7.21 7.71 17.44
C ILE A 147 -7.76 8.96 16.77
N GLY A 148 -9.08 9.01 16.64
CA GLY A 148 -9.79 10.15 16.09
C GLY A 148 -9.61 11.43 16.92
N LEU A 149 -9.95 12.57 16.33
CA LEU A 149 -9.97 13.84 17.03
C LEU A 149 -10.83 13.76 18.31
N ARG A 150 -10.38 14.40 19.39
CA ARG A 150 -11.04 14.40 20.71
C ARG A 150 -11.04 13.03 21.40
N GLY A 151 -10.09 12.13 21.10
CA GLY A 151 -9.98 10.83 21.76
C GLY A 151 -11.12 9.85 21.45
N ARG A 152 -11.89 10.09 20.39
CA ARG A 152 -13.05 9.27 20.01
C ARG A 152 -12.62 8.00 19.25
N GLY A 153 -12.09 7.03 19.97
CA GLY A 153 -11.83 5.68 19.45
C GLY A 153 -10.86 5.62 18.25
N ARG A 154 -10.76 4.45 17.68
CA ARG A 154 -9.89 4.13 16.53
C ARG A 154 -10.23 4.95 15.29
N MET A 155 -9.24 5.45 14.57
CA MET A 155 -9.45 6.10 13.28
C MET A 155 -9.99 5.11 12.24
N CYS A 156 -10.77 5.61 11.28
CA CYS A 156 -11.19 4.82 10.12
C CYS A 156 -10.21 4.97 8.93
N ASN A 157 -10.32 4.07 7.95
CA ASN A 157 -9.49 4.11 6.73
C ASN A 157 -9.51 5.48 6.07
N LYS A 158 -10.69 6.09 5.95
CA LYS A 158 -10.86 7.40 5.31
C LYS A 158 -10.04 8.49 5.99
N SER A 159 -10.03 8.52 7.33
CA SER A 159 -9.25 9.50 8.09
C SER A 159 -7.74 9.33 7.86
N ILE A 160 -7.24 8.08 7.81
CA ILE A 160 -5.84 7.80 7.47
C ILE A 160 -5.52 8.25 6.04
N GLU A 161 -6.41 7.97 5.09
CA GLU A 161 -6.22 8.39 3.69
C GLU A 161 -6.19 9.91 3.53
N ASP A 162 -7.02 10.65 4.29
CA ASP A 162 -7.03 12.11 4.25
C ASP A 162 -5.74 12.70 4.85
N MET A 163 -5.22 12.13 5.95
CA MET A 163 -3.91 12.49 6.49
C MET A 163 -2.77 12.21 5.49
N VAL A 164 -2.84 11.11 4.75
CA VAL A 164 -1.85 10.79 3.71
C VAL A 164 -1.85 11.82 2.59
N LYS A 165 -3.03 12.32 2.18
CA LYS A 165 -3.13 13.40 1.18
C LYS A 165 -2.53 14.70 1.70
N GLU A 166 -2.76 15.02 2.96
CA GLU A 166 -2.18 16.21 3.61
C GLU A 166 -0.64 16.12 3.65
N ILE A 167 -0.09 14.98 4.07
CA ILE A 167 1.35 14.72 4.03
C ILE A 167 1.91 14.84 2.61
N ALA A 168 1.21 14.31 1.61
CA ALA A 168 1.63 14.40 0.22
C ALA A 168 1.60 15.84 -0.31
N LEU A 169 0.63 16.63 0.10
CA LEU A 169 0.57 18.06 -0.20
C LEU A 169 1.78 18.81 0.38
N PHE A 170 2.14 18.54 1.62
CA PHE A 170 3.34 19.08 2.25
C PHE A 170 4.63 18.68 1.51
N GLY A 171 4.69 17.47 0.96
CA GLY A 171 5.78 16.99 0.11
C GLY A 171 5.81 17.64 -1.28
N GLY A 172 4.76 18.34 -1.69
CA GLY A 172 4.61 18.86 -3.04
C GLY A 172 4.46 17.77 -4.10
N CYS A 173 3.84 16.65 -3.73
CA CYS A 173 3.59 15.53 -4.66
C CYS A 173 2.64 15.97 -5.78
N LYS A 174 3.02 15.71 -7.04
CA LYS A 174 2.23 16.04 -8.23
C LYS A 174 1.18 14.99 -8.59
N PHE A 175 1.05 13.95 -7.76
CA PHE A 175 0.12 12.85 -7.97
C PHE A 175 -0.74 12.61 -6.72
N ASN A 176 -1.83 11.90 -6.88
CA ASN A 176 -2.69 11.54 -5.76
C ASN A 176 -2.06 10.41 -4.93
N ALA A 177 -1.22 10.78 -3.96
CA ALA A 177 -0.55 9.84 -3.10
C ALA A 177 -1.55 9.13 -2.16
N THR A 178 -1.27 7.86 -1.91
CA THR A 178 -2.06 6.97 -1.07
C THR A 178 -1.14 6.23 -0.10
N VAL A 179 -1.69 5.56 0.90
CA VAL A 179 -0.92 4.64 1.76
C VAL A 179 -0.12 3.64 0.91
N HIS A 180 -0.68 3.22 -0.23
CA HIS A 180 0.02 2.31 -1.15
C HIS A 180 1.22 2.95 -1.84
N SER A 181 1.18 4.25 -2.13
CA SER A 181 2.34 5.00 -2.66
C SER A 181 3.48 5.04 -1.66
N PHE A 182 3.18 5.27 -0.37
CA PHE A 182 4.17 5.20 0.72
C PHE A 182 4.73 3.80 0.90
N ARG A 183 3.88 2.78 0.82
CA ARG A 183 4.32 1.38 0.87
C ARG A 183 5.25 1.04 -0.30
N LYS A 184 4.99 1.57 -1.51
CA LYS A 184 5.88 1.44 -2.66
C LYS A 184 7.21 2.16 -2.42
N THR A 185 7.16 3.37 -1.85
CA THR A 185 8.35 4.14 -1.48
C THR A 185 9.21 3.35 -0.48
N PHE A 186 8.61 2.82 0.59
CA PHE A 186 9.29 1.95 1.55
C PHE A 186 9.96 0.76 0.86
N ALA A 187 9.23 0.01 0.03
CA ALA A 187 9.75 -1.15 -0.66
C ALA A 187 10.95 -0.83 -1.57
N SER A 188 10.85 0.25 -2.35
CA SER A 188 11.95 0.70 -3.23
C SER A 188 13.18 1.13 -2.43
N ARG A 189 13.00 1.87 -1.32
CA ARG A 189 14.11 2.28 -0.45
C ARG A 189 14.79 1.09 0.22
N GLU A 190 14.01 0.14 0.75
CA GLU A 190 14.56 -1.08 1.35
C GLU A 190 15.31 -1.93 0.32
N TYR A 191 14.76 -2.07 -0.88
CA TYR A 191 15.44 -2.81 -1.93
C TYR A 191 16.73 -2.11 -2.39
N ARG A 192 16.72 -0.78 -2.56
CA ARG A 192 17.95 -0.03 -2.86
C ARG A 192 19.04 -0.25 -1.81
N ARG A 193 18.66 -0.32 -0.52
CA ARG A 193 19.56 -0.51 0.60
C ARG A 193 20.09 -1.94 0.72
N THR A 194 19.23 -2.96 0.55
CA THR A 194 19.56 -4.36 0.84
C THR A 194 19.91 -5.18 -0.39
N LYS A 195 19.40 -4.79 -1.56
CA LYS A 195 19.42 -5.57 -2.82
C LYS A 195 18.79 -6.97 -2.67
N ASP A 196 18.04 -7.20 -1.59
CA ASP A 196 17.38 -8.46 -1.27
C ASP A 196 15.87 -8.36 -1.41
N VAL A 197 15.34 -8.94 -2.50
CA VAL A 197 13.90 -8.95 -2.80
C VAL A 197 13.12 -9.82 -1.83
N LEU A 198 13.74 -10.91 -1.34
CA LEU A 198 13.10 -11.82 -0.40
C LEU A 198 12.89 -11.15 0.95
N PHE A 199 13.92 -10.42 1.42
CA PHE A 199 13.86 -9.62 2.63
C PHE A 199 12.72 -8.58 2.54
N VAL A 200 12.66 -7.79 1.45
CA VAL A 200 11.61 -6.80 1.23
C VAL A 200 10.23 -7.45 1.18
N SER A 201 10.09 -8.58 0.47
CA SER A 201 8.84 -9.33 0.35
C SER A 201 8.31 -9.80 1.71
N LYS A 202 9.20 -10.35 2.56
CA LYS A 202 8.86 -10.76 3.93
C LYS A 202 8.38 -9.58 4.78
N ARG A 203 9.08 -8.45 4.72
CA ARG A 203 8.69 -7.23 5.46
C ARG A 203 7.35 -6.67 5.01
N LEU A 204 7.04 -6.77 3.73
CA LEU A 204 5.75 -6.36 3.18
C LEU A 204 4.62 -7.37 3.48
N GLY A 205 4.95 -8.60 3.85
CA GLY A 205 3.98 -9.69 4.03
C GLY A 205 3.30 -10.06 2.71
N HIS A 206 4.13 -10.24 1.65
CA HIS A 206 3.66 -10.80 0.39
C HIS A 206 3.82 -12.33 0.39
N SER A 207 2.83 -13.03 -0.15
CA SER A 207 2.87 -14.49 -0.31
C SER A 207 3.83 -14.96 -1.39
N SER A 208 4.22 -14.07 -2.31
CA SER A 208 5.18 -14.33 -3.39
C SER A 208 6.08 -13.12 -3.62
N THR A 209 7.35 -13.37 -3.93
CA THR A 209 8.33 -12.36 -4.35
C THR A 209 7.97 -11.70 -5.67
N ASP A 210 7.23 -12.41 -6.57
CA ASP A 210 6.77 -11.89 -7.85
C ASP A 210 5.94 -10.61 -7.70
N VAL A 211 5.13 -10.55 -6.63
CA VAL A 211 4.35 -9.35 -6.31
C VAL A 211 5.28 -8.18 -5.98
N THR A 212 6.34 -8.44 -5.22
CA THR A 212 7.34 -7.41 -4.86
C THR A 212 8.11 -6.94 -6.08
N ILE A 213 8.60 -7.86 -6.91
CA ILE A 213 9.33 -7.57 -8.14
C ILE A 213 8.44 -6.73 -9.06
N LYS A 214 7.29 -7.27 -9.46
CA LYS A 214 6.40 -6.67 -10.46
C LYS A 214 5.85 -5.30 -10.07
N TYR A 215 5.56 -5.09 -8.78
CA TYR A 215 4.81 -3.89 -8.37
C TYR A 215 5.66 -2.85 -7.65
N TYR A 216 6.85 -3.18 -7.21
CA TYR A 216 7.65 -2.31 -6.37
C TYR A 216 9.08 -2.10 -6.84
N ILE A 217 9.63 -3.00 -7.66
CA ILE A 217 11.04 -2.98 -8.08
C ILE A 217 11.18 -2.71 -9.57
N CYS A 218 10.45 -3.41 -10.44
CA CYS A 218 10.58 -3.32 -11.91
C CYS A 218 10.34 -1.93 -12.53
N ASP A 219 9.72 -1.00 -11.80
CA ASP A 219 9.46 0.36 -12.29
C ASP A 219 10.43 1.40 -11.67
N ASP A 220 11.54 0.96 -11.07
CA ASP A 220 12.48 1.87 -10.41
C ASP A 220 13.54 2.40 -11.39
N VAL A 221 13.17 3.40 -12.21
CA VAL A 221 14.09 4.08 -13.15
C VAL A 221 15.32 4.66 -12.45
N GLU A 222 15.22 5.03 -11.20
CA GLU A 222 16.34 5.55 -10.42
C GLU A 222 17.32 4.44 -10.04
N LEU A 223 16.79 3.23 -9.77
CA LEU A 223 17.59 2.03 -9.61
C LEU A 223 18.32 1.68 -10.91
N ASP A 224 17.61 1.74 -12.06
CA ASP A 224 18.19 1.49 -13.37
C ASP A 224 19.30 2.49 -13.70
N ARG A 225 19.10 3.78 -13.38
CA ARG A 225 20.15 4.82 -13.52
C ARG A 225 21.36 4.56 -12.63
N MET A 226 21.14 4.15 -11.37
CA MET A 226 22.25 3.81 -10.47
C MET A 226 23.04 2.61 -10.99
N GLN A 227 22.36 1.58 -11.51
CA GLN A 227 23.03 0.41 -12.09
C GLN A 227 23.77 0.76 -13.38
N ALA A 228 23.18 1.57 -14.25
CA ALA A 228 23.85 2.04 -15.47
C ALA A 228 25.11 2.86 -15.17
N ASN A 229 25.08 3.71 -14.13
CA ASN A 229 26.25 4.50 -13.73
C ASN A 229 27.35 3.67 -13.02
N LEU A 230 27.01 2.49 -12.47
CA LEU A 230 27.99 1.58 -11.89
C LEU A 230 28.67 0.67 -12.92
N ALA A 231 28.07 0.56 -14.13
CA ALA A 231 28.58 -0.24 -15.23
C ALA A 231 29.43 0.57 -16.23
N ALA A 232 29.53 1.89 -16.05
CA ALA A 232 30.34 2.81 -16.85
C ALA A 232 31.63 3.18 -16.12
#